data_57389f94173147ed288e87c788ff60ae
#
_entry.id   57389f94173147ed288e87c788ff60ae
#
_cell.length_a   1.000
_cell.length_b   1.000
_cell.length_c   1.000
_cell.angle_alpha   90.00
_cell.angle_beta   90.00
_cell.angle_gamma   90.00
#
_symmetry.space_group_name_H-M   'P 1'
#
loop_
_entity.id
_entity.type
_entity.pdbx_description
1 polymer ?
#
loop_
_entity_poly.entity_id
_entity_poly.type
_entity_poly.pdbx_seq_one_letter_code
_entity_poly.pdbx_strand_id
1 'polypeptide(L)'
;MIHVIIGVGAAGITAAKTIRENDPDAAITMISTDEHVHSRCMLHRYLSHERNEDTLSFVEPDFFETYRIQWRNGVSVRTIDTAEQVVVLNDNTCCSYDRLLIATGANSFIPPVGQFREANNVFGLRHLSDAQAIRSLADQANRILVVGSGLVGMDAAYAFLERGKDVTVVEMADRILPIQLNETAGNAYRTLFESHGCKFLLGKKASETHMNEAGAIDFVLLDDGTKIDCDLVIVAAGVRPAVECALDTPIHVDRFIQVSDTMETNCPNIYAAGDVTGLSGIWPNAMKQGQIAALNMCGIQAEYTDRYAMKNTMNFYGLVTLSLGRGVAEEGDIVLEEEDAHNYRRAIIRDGKLDSILLQGKICLLYTSPSPRDMR
;
A
#
# COMPACT_ATOMS: atom_id res chain seq x y z
N MET A 1 -11.24 -29.86 -2.17
CA MET A 1 -11.75 -28.68 -2.88
C MET A 1 -10.59 -27.98 -3.59
N ILE A 2 -10.81 -27.33 -4.74
CA ILE A 2 -9.76 -26.60 -5.49
C ILE A 2 -9.94 -25.11 -5.23
N HIS A 3 -8.94 -24.48 -4.59
CA HIS A 3 -8.92 -23.06 -4.33
C HIS A 3 -7.87 -22.38 -5.20
N VAL A 4 -8.26 -21.31 -5.88
CA VAL A 4 -7.34 -20.43 -6.62
C VAL A 4 -7.32 -19.05 -5.95
N ILE A 5 -6.13 -18.51 -5.75
CA ILE A 5 -5.90 -17.19 -5.15
C ILE A 5 -5.07 -16.36 -6.11
N ILE A 6 -5.57 -15.20 -6.52
CA ILE A 6 -4.85 -14.26 -7.37
C ILE A 6 -4.21 -13.20 -6.48
N GLY A 7 -2.90 -13.24 -6.32
CA GLY A 7 -2.10 -12.32 -5.52
C GLY A 7 -1.44 -12.98 -4.30
N VAL A 8 -0.17 -12.61 -4.05
CA VAL A 8 0.67 -13.09 -2.93
C VAL A 8 0.98 -11.97 -1.92
N GLY A 9 0.12 -10.96 -1.87
CA GLY A 9 0.14 -9.93 -0.84
C GLY A 9 -0.46 -10.40 0.49
N ALA A 10 -0.62 -9.45 1.44
CA ALA A 10 -1.12 -9.73 2.79
C ALA A 10 -2.43 -10.53 2.81
N ALA A 11 -3.40 -10.16 1.96
CA ALA A 11 -4.69 -10.86 1.89
C ALA A 11 -4.55 -12.29 1.35
N GLY A 12 -3.84 -12.46 0.22
CA GLY A 12 -3.70 -13.77 -0.43
C GLY A 12 -2.90 -14.77 0.41
N ILE A 13 -1.78 -14.36 0.99
CA ILE A 13 -0.96 -15.20 1.88
C ILE A 13 -1.74 -15.62 3.13
N THR A 14 -2.46 -14.67 3.76
CA THR A 14 -3.28 -15.00 4.93
C THR A 14 -4.42 -15.96 4.56
N ALA A 15 -5.04 -15.75 3.39
CA ALA A 15 -6.10 -16.64 2.93
C ALA A 15 -5.57 -18.06 2.67
N ALA A 16 -4.45 -18.21 1.98
CA ALA A 16 -3.86 -19.52 1.70
C ALA A 16 -3.53 -20.30 2.98
N LYS A 17 -2.95 -19.62 3.98
CA LYS A 17 -2.70 -20.19 5.31
C LYS A 17 -4.01 -20.62 5.98
N THR A 18 -5.01 -19.76 6.01
CA THR A 18 -6.32 -20.02 6.63
C THR A 18 -7.05 -21.19 5.96
N ILE A 19 -6.99 -21.26 4.61
CA ILE A 19 -7.58 -22.42 3.88
C ILE A 19 -6.90 -23.72 4.34
N ARG A 20 -5.57 -23.77 4.36
CA ARG A 20 -4.84 -24.98 4.74
C ARG A 20 -5.12 -25.42 6.18
N GLU A 21 -5.31 -24.46 7.09
CA GLU A 21 -5.65 -24.73 8.50
C GLU A 21 -7.08 -25.30 8.67
N ASN A 22 -8.01 -24.97 7.76
CA ASN A 22 -9.43 -25.36 7.86
C ASN A 22 -9.84 -26.45 6.84
N ASP A 23 -9.10 -26.62 5.74
CA ASP A 23 -9.22 -27.70 4.76
C ASP A 23 -7.82 -28.29 4.46
N PRO A 24 -7.35 -29.26 5.29
CA PRO A 24 -6.03 -29.86 5.15
C PRO A 24 -5.78 -30.53 3.80
N ASP A 25 -6.82 -30.97 3.11
CA ASP A 25 -6.73 -31.71 1.84
C ASP A 25 -7.02 -30.85 0.61
N ALA A 26 -7.26 -29.55 0.79
CA ALA A 26 -7.49 -28.62 -0.30
C ALA A 26 -6.31 -28.59 -1.30
N ALA A 27 -6.63 -28.53 -2.59
CA ALA A 27 -5.66 -28.11 -3.59
C ALA A 27 -5.64 -26.58 -3.63
N ILE A 28 -4.49 -25.94 -3.37
CA ILE A 28 -4.34 -24.48 -3.33
C ILE A 28 -3.36 -24.07 -4.42
N THR A 29 -3.82 -23.21 -5.34
CA THR A 29 -2.98 -22.56 -6.34
C THR A 29 -2.98 -21.07 -6.08
N MET A 30 -1.79 -20.46 -5.97
CA MET A 30 -1.60 -19.01 -5.95
C MET A 30 -0.99 -18.54 -7.27
N ILE A 31 -1.45 -17.38 -7.77
CA ILE A 31 -0.99 -16.78 -9.02
C ILE A 31 -0.57 -15.36 -8.74
N SER A 32 0.60 -14.93 -9.21
CA SER A 32 1.06 -13.54 -9.07
C SER A 32 1.98 -13.11 -10.19
N THR A 33 1.97 -11.82 -10.47
CA THR A 33 2.99 -11.17 -11.30
C THR A 33 4.32 -11.02 -10.56
N ASP A 34 4.27 -10.94 -9.23
CA ASP A 34 5.47 -10.90 -8.40
C ASP A 34 6.19 -12.26 -8.42
N GLU A 35 7.50 -12.26 -8.63
CA GLU A 35 8.36 -13.46 -8.58
C GLU A 35 8.81 -13.78 -7.15
N HIS A 36 8.71 -12.81 -6.24
CA HIS A 36 9.10 -12.92 -4.83
C HIS A 36 8.00 -12.36 -3.93
N VAL A 37 7.74 -13.04 -2.81
CA VAL A 37 6.88 -12.48 -1.77
C VAL A 37 7.63 -11.36 -1.07
N HIS A 38 7.02 -10.18 -1.00
CA HIS A 38 7.65 -9.03 -0.36
C HIS A 38 6.63 -8.15 0.38
N SER A 39 7.08 -7.52 1.45
CA SER A 39 6.30 -6.52 2.17
C SER A 39 6.34 -5.18 1.43
N ARG A 40 5.21 -4.76 0.89
CA ARG A 40 5.07 -3.45 0.22
C ARG A 40 5.35 -2.28 1.17
N CYS A 41 5.11 -2.46 2.47
CA CYS A 41 5.40 -1.46 3.50
C CYS A 41 6.90 -1.30 3.80
N MET A 42 7.76 -2.20 3.31
CA MET A 42 9.20 -2.22 3.60
C MET A 42 10.08 -1.90 2.40
N LEU A 43 9.50 -1.53 1.25
CA LEU A 43 10.25 -1.21 0.04
C LEU A 43 11.21 -0.03 0.22
N HIS A 44 10.85 0.94 1.06
CA HIS A 44 11.75 2.05 1.41
C HIS A 44 13.04 1.57 2.08
N ARG A 45 13.01 0.48 2.86
CA ARG A 45 14.22 -0.10 3.48
C ARG A 45 15.10 -0.84 2.49
N TYR A 46 14.54 -1.29 1.38
CA TYR A 46 15.33 -1.76 0.25
C TYR A 46 16.02 -0.60 -0.48
N LEU A 47 15.31 0.53 -0.63
CA LEU A 47 15.88 1.75 -1.22
C LEU A 47 17.00 2.36 -0.36
N SER A 48 16.88 2.31 0.97
CA SER A 48 17.92 2.78 1.91
C SER A 48 19.08 1.82 2.10
N HIS A 49 19.05 0.64 1.47
CA HIS A 49 20.03 -0.46 1.63
C HIS A 49 20.03 -1.14 3.00
N GLU A 50 19.03 -0.89 3.84
CA GLU A 50 18.87 -1.59 5.12
C GLU A 50 18.42 -3.05 4.94
N ARG A 51 17.72 -3.35 3.84
CA ARG A 51 17.23 -4.68 3.49
C ARG A 51 17.63 -5.07 2.06
N ASN A 52 17.78 -6.37 1.85
CA ASN A 52 17.85 -6.99 0.53
C ASN A 52 16.52 -7.66 0.18
N GLU A 53 16.43 -8.29 -0.98
CA GLU A 53 15.22 -8.95 -1.48
C GLU A 53 14.72 -10.05 -0.55
N ASP A 54 15.61 -10.89 -0.04
CA ASP A 54 15.28 -12.00 0.86
C ASP A 54 14.66 -11.48 2.17
N THR A 55 15.21 -10.39 2.72
CA THR A 55 14.75 -9.80 3.98
C THR A 55 13.50 -8.95 3.83
N LEU A 56 13.01 -8.72 2.61
CA LEU A 56 11.70 -8.13 2.34
C LEU A 56 10.55 -9.12 2.44
N SER A 57 10.83 -10.43 2.35
CA SER A 57 9.81 -11.46 2.54
C SER A 57 9.17 -11.34 3.92
N PHE A 58 7.86 -11.51 3.98
CA PHE A 58 7.10 -11.58 5.23
C PHE A 58 6.56 -12.99 5.52
N VAL A 59 7.04 -13.97 4.75
CA VAL A 59 6.80 -15.40 4.96
C VAL A 59 8.13 -16.13 5.10
N GLU A 60 8.09 -17.30 5.73
CA GLU A 60 9.27 -18.17 5.82
C GLU A 60 9.66 -18.71 4.43
N PRO A 61 10.93 -19.01 4.19
CA PRO A 61 11.41 -19.46 2.87
C PRO A 61 10.71 -20.71 2.34
N ASP A 62 10.28 -21.61 3.22
CA ASP A 62 9.59 -22.87 2.93
C ASP A 62 8.06 -22.76 2.98
N PHE A 63 7.49 -21.55 3.00
CA PHE A 63 6.07 -21.30 3.17
C PHE A 63 5.21 -22.09 2.16
N PHE A 64 5.54 -22.03 0.88
CA PHE A 64 4.75 -22.68 -0.16
C PHE A 64 4.83 -24.21 -0.07
N GLU A 65 5.96 -24.75 0.33
CA GLU A 65 6.16 -26.19 0.57
C GLU A 65 5.40 -26.64 1.83
N THR A 66 5.59 -25.95 2.94
CA THR A 66 4.96 -26.24 4.24
C THR A 66 3.44 -26.23 4.14
N TYR A 67 2.88 -25.25 3.44
CA TYR A 67 1.43 -25.14 3.23
C TYR A 67 0.94 -25.88 1.98
N ARG A 68 1.82 -26.64 1.27
CA ARG A 68 1.50 -27.41 0.06
C ARG A 68 0.73 -26.58 -0.96
N ILE A 69 1.28 -25.41 -1.30
CA ILE A 69 0.71 -24.43 -2.22
C ILE A 69 1.45 -24.51 -3.55
N GLN A 70 0.71 -24.68 -4.64
CA GLN A 70 1.26 -24.51 -5.97
C GLN A 70 1.32 -23.00 -6.29
N TRP A 71 2.51 -22.42 -6.32
CA TRP A 71 2.66 -21.02 -6.66
C TRP A 71 3.10 -20.86 -8.12
N ARG A 72 2.30 -20.10 -8.90
CA ARG A 72 2.60 -19.66 -10.25
C ARG A 72 3.04 -18.21 -10.18
N ASN A 73 4.32 -17.97 -10.01
CA ASN A 73 4.94 -16.67 -9.94
C ASN A 73 5.30 -16.10 -11.33
N GLY A 74 5.45 -14.79 -11.46
CA GLY A 74 5.79 -14.10 -12.71
C GLY A 74 4.71 -14.19 -13.79
N VAL A 75 3.47 -14.56 -13.42
CA VAL A 75 2.37 -14.77 -14.37
C VAL A 75 1.18 -13.87 -14.02
N SER A 76 0.62 -13.21 -15.01
CA SER A 76 -0.58 -12.39 -14.84
C SER A 76 -1.85 -13.11 -15.27
N VAL A 77 -2.95 -12.76 -14.61
CA VAL A 77 -4.29 -13.23 -15.00
C VAL A 77 -4.85 -12.29 -16.07
N ARG A 78 -5.27 -12.86 -17.19
CA ARG A 78 -5.90 -12.14 -18.29
C ARG A 78 -7.38 -11.89 -18.03
N THR A 79 -8.13 -12.94 -17.62
CA THR A 79 -9.57 -12.87 -17.37
C THR A 79 -10.04 -14.05 -16.53
N ILE A 80 -11.26 -13.97 -16.03
CA ILE A 80 -11.94 -14.99 -15.24
C ILE A 80 -13.21 -15.42 -16.00
N ASP A 81 -13.26 -16.68 -16.41
CA ASP A 81 -14.49 -17.28 -16.91
C ASP A 81 -15.31 -17.78 -15.71
N THR A 82 -16.36 -17.03 -15.37
CA THR A 82 -17.19 -17.33 -14.19
C THR A 82 -18.17 -18.48 -14.43
N ALA A 83 -18.49 -18.78 -15.69
CA ALA A 83 -19.41 -19.86 -16.05
C ALA A 83 -18.71 -21.22 -16.03
N GLU A 84 -17.51 -21.28 -16.61
CA GLU A 84 -16.69 -22.51 -16.64
C GLU A 84 -15.83 -22.66 -15.37
N GLN A 85 -15.84 -21.66 -14.47
CA GLN A 85 -15.03 -21.60 -13.25
C GLN A 85 -13.53 -21.78 -13.53
N VAL A 86 -13.01 -20.94 -14.44
CA VAL A 86 -11.62 -21.01 -14.91
C VAL A 86 -10.97 -19.63 -14.86
N VAL A 87 -9.75 -19.57 -14.33
CA VAL A 87 -8.86 -18.42 -14.45
C VAL A 87 -7.97 -18.62 -15.68
N VAL A 88 -7.97 -17.66 -16.61
CA VAL A 88 -7.15 -17.69 -17.84
C VAL A 88 -5.94 -16.78 -17.65
N LEU A 89 -4.75 -17.33 -17.84
CA LEU A 89 -3.49 -16.61 -17.68
C LEU A 89 -3.02 -15.98 -19.01
N ASN A 90 -2.06 -15.07 -18.95
CA ASN A 90 -1.52 -14.40 -20.15
C ASN A 90 -0.74 -15.34 -21.07
N ASP A 91 -0.22 -16.44 -20.56
CA ASP A 91 0.43 -17.51 -21.36
C ASP A 91 -0.59 -18.46 -21.99
N ASN A 92 -1.90 -18.16 -21.91
CA ASN A 92 -3.06 -18.98 -22.33
C ASN A 92 -3.24 -20.29 -21.58
N THR A 93 -2.50 -20.56 -20.50
CA THR A 93 -2.82 -21.66 -19.59
C THR A 93 -4.03 -21.31 -18.73
N CYS A 94 -4.69 -22.34 -18.22
CA CYS A 94 -5.91 -22.20 -17.43
C CYS A 94 -5.78 -22.88 -16.07
N CYS A 95 -6.47 -22.32 -15.06
CA CYS A 95 -6.59 -22.90 -13.73
C CYS A 95 -8.07 -23.00 -13.37
N SER A 96 -8.60 -24.22 -13.28
CA SER A 96 -9.98 -24.45 -12.79
C SER A 96 -10.04 -24.26 -11.28
N TYR A 97 -11.18 -23.80 -10.78
CA TYR A 97 -11.41 -23.59 -9.34
C TYR A 97 -12.81 -24.02 -8.91
N ASP A 98 -12.93 -24.49 -7.66
CA ASP A 98 -14.20 -24.58 -6.95
C ASP A 98 -14.50 -23.26 -6.21
N ARG A 99 -13.43 -22.59 -5.74
CA ARG A 99 -13.47 -21.29 -5.05
C ARG A 99 -12.32 -20.40 -5.54
N LEU A 100 -12.63 -19.15 -5.78
CA LEU A 100 -11.67 -18.15 -6.26
C LEU A 100 -11.58 -16.97 -5.29
N LEU A 101 -10.36 -16.55 -4.96
CA LEU A 101 -10.09 -15.29 -4.25
C LEU A 101 -9.31 -14.32 -5.14
N ILE A 102 -9.84 -13.12 -5.36
CA ILE A 102 -9.18 -12.02 -6.03
C ILE A 102 -8.53 -11.14 -4.96
N ALA A 103 -7.21 -11.24 -4.81
CA ALA A 103 -6.40 -10.50 -3.85
C ALA A 103 -5.26 -9.72 -4.56
N THR A 104 -5.57 -9.19 -5.73
CA THR A 104 -4.66 -8.48 -6.65
C THR A 104 -4.14 -7.16 -6.09
N GLY A 105 -4.82 -6.60 -5.09
CA GLY A 105 -4.42 -5.36 -4.44
C GLY A 105 -4.62 -4.12 -5.33
N ALA A 106 -3.57 -3.31 -5.49
CA ALA A 106 -3.61 -2.06 -6.25
C ALA A 106 -2.24 -1.75 -6.86
N ASN A 107 -2.23 -0.94 -7.93
CA ASN A 107 -1.04 -0.42 -8.60
C ASN A 107 -0.82 1.06 -8.27
N SER A 108 0.42 1.56 -8.36
CA SER A 108 0.72 2.98 -8.23
C SER A 108 -0.03 3.79 -9.29
N PHE A 109 -0.59 4.91 -8.88
CA PHE A 109 -1.19 5.85 -9.81
C PHE A 109 -0.17 6.91 -10.22
N ILE A 110 0.23 6.91 -11.48
CA ILE A 110 1.03 7.98 -12.09
C ILE A 110 0.06 8.90 -12.83
N PRO A 111 -0.12 10.15 -12.36
CA PRO A 111 -1.01 11.11 -13.03
C PRO A 111 -0.49 11.47 -14.42
N PRO A 112 -1.38 11.87 -15.36
CA PRO A 112 -1.01 12.29 -16.71
C PRO A 112 -0.52 13.75 -16.68
N VAL A 113 0.62 13.99 -16.02
CA VAL A 113 1.27 15.30 -15.95
C VAL A 113 2.47 15.28 -16.90
N GLY A 114 2.42 16.10 -17.94
CA GLY A 114 3.45 16.09 -18.99
C GLY A 114 3.78 14.67 -19.46
N GLN A 115 5.05 14.29 -19.42
CA GLN A 115 5.56 12.99 -19.83
C GLN A 115 5.85 12.03 -18.65
N PHE A 116 5.20 12.18 -17.50
CA PHE A 116 5.44 11.29 -16.34
C PHE A 116 5.26 9.79 -16.65
N ARG A 117 4.39 9.45 -17.58
CA ARG A 117 4.11 8.05 -17.93
C ARG A 117 5.03 7.47 -18.98
N GLU A 118 5.72 8.33 -19.72
CA GLU A 118 6.60 7.97 -20.83
C GLU A 118 8.08 7.95 -20.41
N ALA A 119 8.43 8.73 -19.37
CA ALA A 119 9.79 8.92 -18.96
C ALA A 119 10.38 7.70 -18.24
N ASN A 120 11.65 7.43 -18.49
CA ASN A 120 12.38 6.27 -17.98
C ASN A 120 12.96 6.45 -16.55
N ASN A 121 12.84 7.65 -15.97
CA ASN A 121 13.27 7.98 -14.61
C ASN A 121 12.11 8.39 -13.67
N VAL A 122 10.88 8.04 -14.03
CA VAL A 122 9.67 8.29 -13.23
C VAL A 122 9.05 6.97 -12.80
N PHE A 123 8.87 6.79 -11.50
CA PHE A 123 8.38 5.54 -10.92
C PHE A 123 7.32 5.78 -9.84
N GLY A 124 6.36 4.87 -9.74
CA GLY A 124 5.67 4.61 -8.49
C GLY A 124 6.54 3.76 -7.55
N LEU A 125 6.11 3.56 -6.32
CA LEU A 125 6.78 2.64 -5.38
C LEU A 125 5.74 1.70 -4.78
N ARG A 126 5.56 0.53 -5.41
CA ARG A 126 4.54 -0.43 -5.01
C ARG A 126 4.98 -1.88 -5.12
N HIS A 127 5.71 -2.23 -6.16
CA HIS A 127 6.23 -3.56 -6.43
C HIS A 127 7.74 -3.63 -6.17
N LEU A 128 8.25 -4.83 -5.94
CA LEU A 128 9.70 -5.02 -5.79
C LEU A 128 10.45 -4.59 -7.06
N SER A 129 9.87 -4.85 -8.23
CA SER A 129 10.41 -4.39 -9.52
C SER A 129 10.56 -2.86 -9.61
N ASP A 130 9.59 -2.10 -9.06
CA ASP A 130 9.72 -0.64 -8.95
C ASP A 130 10.93 -0.27 -8.11
N ALA A 131 11.04 -0.90 -6.92
CA ALA A 131 12.13 -0.61 -5.99
C ALA A 131 13.51 -1.00 -6.57
N GLN A 132 13.60 -2.08 -7.34
CA GLN A 132 14.82 -2.50 -8.05
C GLN A 132 15.22 -1.48 -9.12
N ALA A 133 14.28 -1.06 -9.97
CA ALA A 133 14.50 -0.04 -11.01
C ALA A 133 14.92 1.31 -10.38
N ILE A 134 14.20 1.77 -9.36
CA ILE A 134 14.50 2.97 -8.60
C ILE A 134 15.91 2.90 -8.01
N ARG A 135 16.26 1.81 -7.35
CA ARG A 135 17.57 1.62 -6.70
C ARG A 135 18.71 1.68 -7.70
N SER A 136 18.55 1.05 -8.87
CA SER A 136 19.55 1.06 -9.94
C SER A 136 19.85 2.48 -10.45
N LEU A 137 18.82 3.31 -10.62
CA LEU A 137 19.00 4.70 -11.06
C LEU A 137 19.47 5.61 -9.92
N ALA A 138 19.02 5.38 -8.71
CA ALA A 138 19.33 6.21 -7.55
C ALA A 138 20.82 6.23 -7.19
N ASP A 139 21.61 5.22 -7.60
CA ASP A 139 23.06 5.22 -7.37
C ASP A 139 23.76 6.37 -8.14
N GLN A 140 23.23 6.74 -9.30
CA GLN A 140 23.75 7.84 -10.12
C GLN A 140 22.98 9.15 -9.96
N ALA A 141 21.75 9.12 -9.46
CA ALA A 141 20.91 10.28 -9.21
C ALA A 141 21.30 10.98 -7.92
N ASN A 142 21.31 12.31 -7.93
CA ASN A 142 21.53 13.13 -6.71
C ASN A 142 20.27 13.89 -6.30
N ARG A 143 19.52 14.42 -7.26
CA ARG A 143 18.32 15.24 -7.04
C ARG A 143 17.07 14.35 -7.20
N ILE A 144 16.43 14.07 -6.09
CA ILE A 144 15.24 13.23 -6.04
C ILE A 144 14.02 14.11 -5.85
N LEU A 145 13.07 14.03 -6.78
CA LEU A 145 11.77 14.65 -6.64
C LEU A 145 10.75 13.59 -6.20
N VAL A 146 10.06 13.87 -5.09
CA VAL A 146 8.93 13.06 -4.61
C VAL A 146 7.65 13.84 -4.83
N VAL A 147 6.70 13.29 -5.57
CA VAL A 147 5.40 13.88 -5.85
C VAL A 147 4.33 13.20 -4.99
N GLY A 148 3.88 13.90 -3.97
CA GLY A 148 2.97 13.43 -2.92
C GLY A 148 3.68 13.12 -1.60
N SER A 149 3.13 13.62 -0.50
CA SER A 149 3.65 13.47 0.87
C SER A 149 2.83 12.53 1.74
N GLY A 150 2.12 11.57 1.12
CA GLY A 150 1.49 10.45 1.83
C GLY A 150 2.55 9.48 2.38
N LEU A 151 2.12 8.39 3.03
CA LEU A 151 3.04 7.41 3.67
C LEU A 151 4.13 6.92 2.72
N VAL A 152 3.79 6.54 1.49
CA VAL A 152 4.76 6.05 0.51
C VAL A 152 5.76 7.14 0.10
N GLY A 153 5.28 8.39 -0.09
CA GLY A 153 6.15 9.52 -0.43
C GLY A 153 7.12 9.85 0.68
N MET A 154 6.66 9.85 1.94
CA MET A 154 7.53 10.11 3.09
C MET A 154 8.49 8.95 3.37
N ASP A 155 8.07 7.69 3.17
CA ASP A 155 8.93 6.52 3.23
C ASP A 155 10.06 6.62 2.17
N ALA A 156 9.73 7.03 0.93
CA ALA A 156 10.73 7.25 -0.13
C ALA A 156 11.68 8.41 0.20
N ALA A 157 11.13 9.55 0.65
CA ALA A 157 11.94 10.70 1.05
C ALA A 157 12.93 10.33 2.17
N TYR A 158 12.45 9.63 3.20
CA TYR A 158 13.29 9.11 4.28
C TYR A 158 14.45 8.26 3.73
N ALA A 159 14.14 7.28 2.88
CA ALA A 159 15.14 6.36 2.33
C ALA A 159 16.25 7.09 1.54
N PHE A 160 15.91 8.13 0.79
CA PHE A 160 16.87 8.87 0.01
C PHE A 160 17.67 9.89 0.84
N LEU A 161 17.08 10.49 1.87
CA LEU A 161 17.81 11.35 2.83
C LEU A 161 18.85 10.53 3.60
N GLU A 162 18.54 9.31 4.04
CA GLU A 162 19.50 8.39 4.66
C GLU A 162 20.67 8.03 3.73
N ARG A 163 20.50 8.16 2.42
CA ARG A 163 21.55 7.99 1.41
C ARG A 163 22.26 9.31 1.05
N GLY A 164 21.95 10.40 1.73
CA GLY A 164 22.57 11.72 1.50
C GLY A 164 22.16 12.36 0.17
N LYS A 165 20.99 12.02 -0.40
CA LYS A 165 20.47 12.62 -1.63
C LYS A 165 19.78 13.95 -1.35
N ASP A 166 19.78 14.86 -2.34
CA ASP A 166 18.99 16.11 -2.31
C ASP A 166 17.53 15.80 -2.63
N VAL A 167 16.67 15.84 -1.61
CA VAL A 167 15.26 15.42 -1.73
C VAL A 167 14.35 16.63 -1.66
N THR A 168 13.50 16.77 -2.69
CA THR A 168 12.40 17.74 -2.73
C THR A 168 11.07 17.00 -2.79
N VAL A 169 10.16 17.34 -1.88
CA VAL A 169 8.80 16.78 -1.83
C VAL A 169 7.81 17.86 -2.25
N VAL A 170 6.98 17.56 -3.24
CA VAL A 170 5.87 18.41 -3.69
C VAL A 170 4.56 17.80 -3.23
N GLU A 171 3.70 18.60 -2.59
CA GLU A 171 2.41 18.17 -2.05
C GLU A 171 1.32 19.19 -2.37
N MET A 172 0.17 18.71 -2.84
CA MET A 172 -0.99 19.57 -3.14
C MET A 172 -1.67 20.11 -1.89
N ALA A 173 -1.63 19.35 -0.80
CA ALA A 173 -2.15 19.80 0.48
C ALA A 173 -1.20 20.82 1.16
N ASP A 174 -1.73 21.51 2.14
CA ASP A 174 -1.02 22.49 2.95
C ASP A 174 -0.05 21.88 3.99
N ARG A 175 -0.07 20.57 4.16
CA ARG A 175 0.74 19.82 5.12
C ARG A 175 1.14 18.44 4.60
N ILE A 176 2.16 17.86 5.20
CA ILE A 176 2.57 16.49 4.92
C ILE A 176 1.67 15.48 5.65
N LEU A 177 1.58 14.25 5.11
CA LEU A 177 0.74 13.17 5.66
C LEU A 177 -0.71 13.63 5.92
N PRO A 178 -1.36 14.35 4.98
CA PRO A 178 -2.59 15.10 5.24
C PRO A 178 -3.79 14.21 5.61
N ILE A 179 -3.73 12.94 5.23
CA ILE A 179 -4.77 11.94 5.56
C ILE A 179 -4.59 11.38 6.97
N GLN A 180 -3.33 11.21 7.41
CA GLN A 180 -3.00 10.54 8.66
C GLN A 180 -2.86 11.50 9.85
N LEU A 181 -2.47 12.75 9.59
CA LEU A 181 -2.08 13.70 10.62
C LEU A 181 -2.89 15.00 10.52
N ASN A 182 -3.11 15.62 11.68
CA ASN A 182 -3.50 17.02 11.75
C ASN A 182 -2.29 17.95 11.55
N GLU A 183 -2.53 19.25 11.60
CA GLU A 183 -1.50 20.26 11.36
C GLU A 183 -0.33 20.16 12.36
N THR A 184 -0.61 20.05 13.66
CA THR A 184 0.41 19.98 14.71
C THR A 184 1.36 18.81 14.50
N ALA A 185 0.83 17.60 14.36
CA ALA A 185 1.64 16.40 14.18
C ALA A 185 2.35 16.36 12.81
N GLY A 186 1.70 16.91 11.77
CA GLY A 186 2.29 17.08 10.45
C GLY A 186 3.48 18.04 10.46
N ASN A 187 3.35 19.18 11.14
CA ASN A 187 4.43 20.16 11.29
C ASN A 187 5.62 19.62 12.08
N ALA A 188 5.38 18.80 13.11
CA ALA A 188 6.47 18.15 13.85
C ALA A 188 7.33 17.27 12.93
N TYR A 189 6.71 16.44 12.08
CA TYR A 189 7.44 15.65 11.08
C TYR A 189 8.08 16.53 10.00
N ARG A 190 7.39 17.56 9.52
CA ARG A 190 7.95 18.48 8.53
C ARG A 190 9.26 19.09 9.04
N THR A 191 9.25 19.66 10.24
CA THR A 191 10.44 20.26 10.88
C THR A 191 11.56 19.23 11.02
N LEU A 192 11.21 18.00 11.39
CA LEU A 192 12.18 16.92 11.55
C LEU A 192 12.84 16.54 10.21
N PHE A 193 12.07 16.38 9.15
CA PHE A 193 12.60 16.10 7.81
C PHE A 193 13.41 17.26 7.24
N GLU A 194 12.96 18.51 7.45
CA GLU A 194 13.70 19.73 7.05
C GLU A 194 15.05 19.81 7.77
N SER A 195 15.12 19.42 9.05
CA SER A 195 16.40 19.36 9.79
C SER A 195 17.38 18.31 9.24
N HIS A 196 16.87 17.32 8.48
CA HIS A 196 17.66 16.32 7.76
C HIS A 196 17.88 16.69 6.27
N GLY A 197 17.55 17.92 5.86
CA GLY A 197 17.84 18.44 4.52
C GLY A 197 16.72 18.25 3.49
N CYS A 198 15.54 17.74 3.87
CA CYS A 198 14.40 17.68 2.97
C CYS A 198 13.84 19.06 2.63
N LYS A 199 13.49 19.28 1.38
CA LYS A 199 12.78 20.48 0.95
C LYS A 199 11.31 20.15 0.69
N PHE A 200 10.38 20.94 1.25
CA PHE A 200 8.94 20.79 1.02
C PHE A 200 8.36 21.97 0.25
N LEU A 201 7.58 21.66 -0.79
CA LEU A 201 6.77 22.62 -1.55
C LEU A 201 5.30 22.20 -1.39
N LEU A 202 4.67 22.75 -0.35
CA LEU A 202 3.30 22.46 0.05
C LEU A 202 2.31 23.40 -0.65
N GLY A 203 1.05 22.98 -0.84
CA GLY A 203 0.04 23.71 -1.57
C GLY A 203 0.38 23.86 -3.05
N LYS A 204 1.18 22.97 -3.61
CA LYS A 204 1.70 23.01 -4.98
C LYS A 204 1.47 21.69 -5.69
N LYS A 205 1.30 21.75 -7.01
CA LYS A 205 1.17 20.55 -7.83
C LYS A 205 2.10 20.62 -9.05
N ALA A 206 2.62 19.48 -9.46
CA ALA A 206 3.29 19.34 -10.75
C ALA A 206 2.29 19.65 -11.88
N SER A 207 2.68 20.48 -12.83
CA SER A 207 1.83 20.90 -13.96
C SER A 207 2.43 20.50 -15.30
N GLU A 208 3.74 20.66 -15.48
CA GLU A 208 4.43 20.37 -16.73
C GLU A 208 5.77 19.68 -16.45
N THR A 209 6.29 18.99 -17.45
CA THR A 209 7.56 18.30 -17.36
C THR A 209 8.42 18.61 -18.60
N HIS A 210 9.71 18.58 -18.45
CA HIS A 210 10.62 18.60 -19.58
C HIS A 210 11.38 17.27 -19.62
N MET A 211 11.28 16.56 -20.74
CA MET A 211 11.98 15.30 -21.00
C MET A 211 13.13 15.56 -21.96
N ASN A 212 14.32 15.13 -21.58
CA ASN A 212 15.52 15.26 -22.40
C ASN A 212 15.57 14.20 -23.54
N GLU A 213 16.57 14.30 -24.41
CA GLU A 213 16.75 13.37 -25.54
C GLU A 213 16.98 11.90 -25.12
N ALA A 214 17.42 11.66 -23.88
CA ALA A 214 17.61 10.32 -23.32
C ALA A 214 16.30 9.72 -22.78
N GLY A 215 15.17 10.44 -22.84
CA GLY A 215 13.87 9.98 -22.35
C GLY A 215 13.70 10.11 -20.84
N ALA A 216 14.52 10.92 -20.16
CA ALA A 216 14.44 11.20 -18.75
C ALA A 216 13.89 12.61 -18.49
N ILE A 217 13.08 12.79 -17.45
CA ILE A 217 12.69 14.11 -16.95
C ILE A 217 13.88 14.73 -16.26
N ASP A 218 14.28 15.93 -16.71
CA ASP A 218 15.36 16.72 -16.12
C ASP A 218 14.85 17.87 -15.24
N PHE A 219 13.60 18.33 -15.45
CA PHE A 219 12.91 19.21 -14.52
C PHE A 219 11.39 19.10 -14.61
N VAL A 220 10.74 19.50 -13.55
CA VAL A 220 9.28 19.62 -13.41
C VAL A 220 8.92 21.07 -13.10
N LEU A 221 7.90 21.61 -13.78
CA LEU A 221 7.29 22.89 -13.44
C LEU A 221 6.08 22.67 -12.54
N LEU A 222 5.96 23.50 -11.52
CA LEU A 222 4.78 23.55 -10.68
C LEU A 222 3.76 24.54 -11.23
N ASP A 223 2.55 24.50 -10.69
CA ASP A 223 1.40 25.36 -11.09
C ASP A 223 1.64 26.86 -10.87
N ASP A 224 2.63 27.25 -10.05
CA ASP A 224 3.05 28.63 -9.85
C ASP A 224 4.26 29.05 -10.71
N GLY A 225 4.73 28.17 -11.59
CA GLY A 225 5.91 28.38 -12.43
C GLY A 225 7.24 28.04 -11.75
N THR A 226 7.26 27.55 -10.52
CA THR A 226 8.49 27.09 -9.85
C THR A 226 9.07 25.90 -10.61
N LYS A 227 10.35 25.99 -10.98
CA LYS A 227 11.11 24.93 -11.64
C LYS A 227 11.85 24.08 -10.62
N ILE A 228 11.74 22.76 -10.75
CA ILE A 228 12.46 21.78 -9.92
C ILE A 228 13.29 20.89 -10.83
N ASP A 229 14.60 21.03 -10.78
CA ASP A 229 15.52 20.13 -11.48
C ASP A 229 15.57 18.79 -10.73
N CYS A 230 15.54 17.69 -11.46
CA CYS A 230 15.53 16.34 -10.88
C CYS A 230 16.27 15.34 -11.76
N ASP A 231 16.83 14.30 -11.14
CA ASP A 231 17.47 13.17 -11.81
C ASP A 231 16.59 11.92 -11.74
N LEU A 232 15.74 11.83 -10.70
CA LEU A 232 14.79 10.73 -10.47
C LEU A 232 13.51 11.30 -9.86
N VAL A 233 12.36 10.80 -10.31
CA VAL A 233 11.04 11.21 -9.82
C VAL A 233 10.31 9.99 -9.23
N ILE A 234 9.89 10.13 -7.97
CA ILE A 234 9.03 9.13 -7.29
C ILE A 234 7.62 9.71 -7.19
N VAL A 235 6.66 9.05 -7.83
CA VAL A 235 5.27 9.48 -7.81
C VAL A 235 4.50 8.68 -6.75
N ALA A 236 4.12 9.35 -5.68
CA ALA A 236 3.34 8.83 -4.55
C ALA A 236 1.93 9.46 -4.48
N ALA A 237 1.28 9.63 -5.65
CA ALA A 237 -0.02 10.29 -5.81
C ALA A 237 -1.22 9.35 -5.58
N GLY A 238 -1.02 8.27 -4.83
CA GLY A 238 -2.04 7.27 -4.51
C GLY A 238 -1.97 6.01 -5.37
N VAL A 239 -3.02 5.19 -5.29
CA VAL A 239 -3.10 3.89 -5.95
C VAL A 239 -4.42 3.72 -6.71
N ARG A 240 -4.42 2.82 -7.68
CA ARG A 240 -5.62 2.30 -8.35
C ARG A 240 -5.77 0.82 -8.08
N PRO A 241 -6.97 0.35 -7.73
CA PRO A 241 -7.22 -1.07 -7.52
C PRO A 241 -6.93 -1.87 -8.81
N ALA A 242 -6.29 -3.02 -8.65
CA ALA A 242 -5.92 -3.90 -9.76
C ALA A 242 -7.10 -4.82 -10.09
N VAL A 243 -8.07 -4.29 -10.84
CA VAL A 243 -9.34 -4.96 -11.17
C VAL A 243 -9.37 -5.54 -12.57
N GLU A 244 -8.29 -5.44 -13.33
CA GLU A 244 -8.24 -5.72 -14.76
C GLU A 244 -8.72 -7.14 -15.09
N CYS A 245 -8.41 -8.13 -14.25
CA CYS A 245 -8.85 -9.52 -14.45
C CYS A 245 -10.36 -9.74 -14.27
N ALA A 246 -11.06 -8.81 -13.63
CA ALA A 246 -12.51 -8.86 -13.42
C ALA A 246 -13.28 -7.98 -14.41
N LEU A 247 -12.61 -7.14 -15.20
CA LEU A 247 -13.26 -6.36 -16.26
C LEU A 247 -13.77 -7.31 -17.36
N ASP A 248 -14.87 -6.91 -17.99
CA ASP A 248 -15.55 -7.72 -19.05
C ASP A 248 -16.04 -9.11 -18.56
N THR A 249 -16.21 -9.25 -17.24
CA THR A 249 -16.79 -10.43 -16.59
C THR A 249 -18.10 -10.05 -15.88
N PRO A 250 -18.94 -11.01 -15.44
CA PRO A 250 -20.13 -10.73 -14.65
C PRO A 250 -19.85 -10.18 -13.22
N ILE A 251 -18.60 -10.14 -12.78
CA ILE A 251 -18.23 -9.62 -11.45
C ILE A 251 -18.49 -8.10 -11.41
N HIS A 252 -19.22 -7.64 -10.39
CA HIS A 252 -19.51 -6.22 -10.24
C HIS A 252 -18.26 -5.43 -9.83
N VAL A 253 -17.84 -4.56 -10.72
CA VAL A 253 -16.74 -3.62 -10.54
C VAL A 253 -17.27 -2.22 -10.84
N ASP A 254 -17.17 -1.31 -9.86
CA ASP A 254 -17.26 0.13 -10.13
C ASP A 254 -15.83 0.71 -10.21
N ARG A 255 -15.32 1.26 -9.15
CA ARG A 255 -13.89 1.55 -8.98
C ARG A 255 -13.15 0.36 -8.34
N PHE A 256 -13.87 -0.43 -7.53
CA PHE A 256 -13.39 -1.55 -6.74
C PHE A 256 -14.28 -2.76 -7.01
N ILE A 257 -13.77 -3.96 -6.75
CA ILE A 257 -14.59 -5.17 -6.75
C ILE A 257 -15.56 -5.10 -5.55
N GLN A 258 -16.85 -5.18 -5.84
CA GLN A 258 -17.89 -5.11 -4.83
C GLN A 258 -18.03 -6.45 -4.11
N VAL A 259 -18.05 -6.41 -2.79
CA VAL A 259 -18.17 -7.60 -1.93
C VAL A 259 -19.18 -7.38 -0.81
N SER A 260 -19.76 -8.49 -0.33
CA SER A 260 -20.56 -8.53 0.89
C SER A 260 -19.67 -8.50 2.15
N ASP A 261 -20.28 -8.51 3.33
CA ASP A 261 -19.54 -8.64 4.59
C ASP A 261 -18.82 -10.01 4.73
N THR A 262 -19.22 -11.01 3.95
CA THR A 262 -18.52 -12.30 3.85
C THR A 262 -17.35 -12.31 2.88
N MET A 263 -17.02 -11.17 2.28
CA MET A 263 -16.02 -10.99 1.21
C MET A 263 -16.39 -11.68 -0.11
N GLU A 264 -17.61 -12.20 -0.26
CA GLU A 264 -18.09 -12.78 -1.52
C GLU A 264 -18.57 -11.70 -2.48
N THR A 265 -18.27 -11.85 -3.76
CA THR A 265 -18.75 -10.98 -4.83
C THR A 265 -20.22 -11.31 -5.18
N ASN A 266 -20.78 -10.62 -6.18
CA ASN A 266 -22.08 -10.99 -6.74
C ASN A 266 -22.06 -12.34 -7.52
N CYS A 267 -20.89 -12.85 -7.86
CA CYS A 267 -20.73 -14.14 -8.51
C CYS A 267 -20.46 -15.22 -7.46
N PRO A 268 -21.29 -16.27 -7.36
CA PRO A 268 -21.11 -17.32 -6.36
C PRO A 268 -19.72 -17.95 -6.42
N ASN A 269 -19.15 -18.25 -5.25
CA ASN A 269 -17.85 -18.90 -5.10
C ASN A 269 -16.65 -18.03 -5.51
N ILE A 270 -16.86 -16.74 -5.80
CA ILE A 270 -15.82 -15.77 -6.10
C ILE A 270 -15.78 -14.70 -5.01
N TYR A 271 -14.63 -14.57 -4.39
CA TYR A 271 -14.35 -13.67 -3.26
C TYR A 271 -13.32 -12.61 -3.67
N ALA A 272 -13.31 -11.49 -2.98
CA ALA A 272 -12.22 -10.51 -3.12
C ALA A 272 -11.79 -9.96 -1.75
N ALA A 273 -10.50 -9.64 -1.60
CA ALA A 273 -9.94 -9.14 -0.35
C ALA A 273 -8.72 -8.23 -0.57
N GLY A 274 -8.51 -7.30 0.37
CA GLY A 274 -7.43 -6.32 0.34
C GLY A 274 -7.79 -5.06 -0.44
N ASP A 275 -6.77 -4.34 -0.93
CA ASP A 275 -6.94 -3.03 -1.57
C ASP A 275 -7.87 -3.04 -2.79
N VAL A 276 -8.03 -4.18 -3.45
CA VAL A 276 -8.92 -4.35 -4.61
C VAL A 276 -10.39 -4.13 -4.27
N THR A 277 -10.80 -4.30 -3.00
CA THR A 277 -12.17 -4.08 -2.53
C THR A 277 -12.46 -2.64 -2.12
N GLY A 278 -11.43 -1.84 -1.88
CA GLY A 278 -11.57 -0.45 -1.43
C GLY A 278 -12.05 -0.27 0.02
N LEU A 279 -12.31 -1.34 0.75
CA LEU A 279 -12.80 -1.28 2.13
C LEU A 279 -11.76 -0.71 3.08
N SER A 280 -10.48 -0.98 2.82
CA SER A 280 -9.37 -0.45 3.60
C SER A 280 -8.05 -0.63 2.84
N GLY A 281 -7.17 0.37 2.92
CA GLY A 281 -5.83 0.36 2.30
C GLY A 281 -4.70 0.02 3.27
N ILE A 282 -4.97 -0.67 4.39
CA ILE A 282 -3.95 -1.01 5.38
C ILE A 282 -3.72 -2.51 5.51
N TRP A 283 -2.48 -2.86 5.81
CA TRP A 283 -2.00 -4.24 5.86
C TRP A 283 -2.79 -5.17 6.79
N PRO A 284 -3.06 -4.81 8.08
CA PRO A 284 -3.81 -5.69 8.98
C PRO A 284 -5.23 -5.96 8.50
N ASN A 285 -5.87 -4.97 7.88
CA ASN A 285 -7.24 -5.14 7.38
C ASN A 285 -7.25 -6.04 6.13
N ALA A 286 -6.26 -5.92 5.25
CA ALA A 286 -6.10 -6.83 4.12
C ALA A 286 -5.93 -8.28 4.59
N MET A 287 -5.12 -8.53 5.63
CA MET A 287 -4.98 -9.84 6.25
C MET A 287 -6.31 -10.36 6.78
N LYS A 288 -7.05 -9.53 7.54
CA LYS A 288 -8.35 -9.90 8.11
C LYS A 288 -9.40 -10.19 7.03
N GLN A 289 -9.45 -9.39 5.97
CA GLN A 289 -10.31 -9.65 4.81
C GLN A 289 -9.95 -10.98 4.14
N GLY A 290 -8.67 -11.25 3.92
CA GLY A 290 -8.19 -12.52 3.38
C GLY A 290 -8.57 -13.72 4.26
N GLN A 291 -8.46 -13.59 5.58
CA GLN A 291 -8.90 -14.62 6.54
C GLN A 291 -10.41 -14.89 6.44
N ILE A 292 -11.23 -13.83 6.42
CA ILE A 292 -12.69 -13.95 6.35
C ILE A 292 -13.12 -14.58 5.02
N ALA A 293 -12.55 -14.13 3.90
CA ALA A 293 -12.78 -14.74 2.60
C ALA A 293 -12.46 -16.26 2.63
N ALA A 294 -11.29 -16.62 3.16
CA ALA A 294 -10.84 -18.00 3.25
C ALA A 294 -11.75 -18.88 4.12
N LEU A 295 -12.21 -18.39 5.27
CA LEU A 295 -13.17 -19.11 6.11
C LEU A 295 -14.47 -19.41 5.34
N ASN A 296 -15.02 -18.39 4.65
CA ASN A 296 -16.23 -18.58 3.83
C ASN A 296 -15.97 -19.50 2.64
N MET A 297 -14.81 -19.45 2.01
CA MET A 297 -14.38 -20.39 0.97
C MET A 297 -14.33 -21.85 1.49
N CYS A 298 -14.06 -22.05 2.77
CA CYS A 298 -14.08 -23.36 3.45
C CYS A 298 -15.48 -23.72 3.99
N GLY A 299 -16.52 -22.90 3.77
CA GLY A 299 -17.87 -23.12 4.27
C GLY A 299 -18.07 -22.74 5.74
N ILE A 300 -17.13 -22.03 6.35
CA ILE A 300 -17.18 -21.52 7.72
C ILE A 300 -17.64 -20.07 7.68
N GLN A 301 -18.85 -19.81 8.17
CA GLN A 301 -19.44 -18.47 8.13
C GLN A 301 -18.64 -17.49 8.97
N ALA A 302 -18.19 -16.38 8.35
CA ALA A 302 -17.47 -15.29 8.98
C ALA A 302 -17.80 -13.97 8.28
N GLU A 303 -17.80 -12.87 9.04
CA GLU A 303 -18.15 -11.54 8.55
C GLU A 303 -17.05 -10.51 8.88
N TYR A 304 -16.80 -9.60 7.96
CA TYR A 304 -15.91 -8.48 8.12
C TYR A 304 -16.65 -7.31 8.78
N THR A 305 -16.33 -7.06 10.04
CA THR A 305 -16.99 -6.03 10.86
C THR A 305 -16.07 -4.86 11.23
N ASP A 306 -14.81 -4.88 10.78
CA ASP A 306 -13.85 -3.84 11.12
C ASP A 306 -14.13 -2.55 10.33
N ARG A 307 -14.67 -1.55 11.02
CA ARG A 307 -15.04 -0.27 10.42
C ARG A 307 -13.94 0.79 10.52
N TYR A 308 -12.84 0.51 11.22
CA TYR A 308 -11.70 1.42 11.34
C TYR A 308 -10.80 1.28 10.11
N ALA A 309 -11.10 2.06 9.07
CA ALA A 309 -10.38 2.00 7.80
C ALA A 309 -8.93 2.52 7.88
N MET A 310 -8.57 3.30 8.92
CA MET A 310 -7.24 3.88 9.07
C MET A 310 -6.63 3.56 10.42
N LYS A 311 -5.49 2.87 10.38
CA LYS A 311 -4.65 2.56 11.53
C LYS A 311 -3.21 2.56 11.05
N ASN A 312 -2.46 3.62 11.35
CA ASN A 312 -1.10 3.80 10.89
C ASN A 312 -0.17 3.99 12.08
N THR A 313 0.96 3.31 12.06
CA THR A 313 2.10 3.57 12.94
C THR A 313 3.25 4.04 12.07
N MET A 314 3.83 5.17 12.39
CA MET A 314 4.94 5.79 11.68
C MET A 314 6.09 5.99 12.65
N ASN A 315 7.32 5.83 12.16
CA ASN A 315 8.52 6.14 12.92
C ASN A 315 9.57 6.66 11.94
N PHE A 316 9.74 7.98 11.91
CA PHE A 316 10.80 8.62 11.17
C PHE A 316 11.74 9.33 12.16
N TYR A 317 13.03 9.04 12.06
CA TYR A 317 14.08 9.63 12.91
C TYR A 317 13.79 9.50 14.42
N GLY A 318 13.13 8.43 14.84
CA GLY A 318 12.78 8.16 16.24
C GLY A 318 11.51 8.87 16.74
N LEU A 319 10.87 9.73 15.94
CA LEU A 319 9.56 10.30 16.28
C LEU A 319 8.47 9.30 15.94
N VAL A 320 7.96 8.61 16.96
CA VAL A 320 6.91 7.59 16.79
C VAL A 320 5.54 8.24 16.78
N THR A 321 4.68 7.85 15.86
CA THR A 321 3.30 8.35 15.75
C THR A 321 2.33 7.21 15.48
N LEU A 322 1.25 7.15 16.26
CA LEU A 322 0.08 6.31 16.03
C LEU A 322 -1.09 7.18 15.60
N SER A 323 -1.69 6.88 14.46
CA SER A 323 -2.91 7.51 13.97
C SER A 323 -3.97 6.45 13.71
N LEU A 324 -5.14 6.59 14.37
CA LEU A 324 -6.31 5.74 14.22
C LEU A 324 -7.52 6.60 13.89
N GLY A 325 -8.35 6.15 12.94
CA GLY A 325 -9.51 6.90 12.48
C GLY A 325 -9.15 8.08 11.56
N ARG A 326 -10.14 8.89 11.18
CA ARG A 326 -9.95 9.98 10.20
C ARG A 326 -9.26 11.22 10.74
N GLY A 327 -9.27 11.41 12.07
CA GLY A 327 -8.62 12.56 12.72
C GLY A 327 -9.28 13.93 12.47
N VAL A 328 -10.43 13.99 11.76
CA VAL A 328 -11.17 15.21 11.46
C VAL A 328 -12.36 15.32 12.39
N ALA A 329 -12.38 16.41 13.19
CA ALA A 329 -13.50 16.71 14.06
C ALA A 329 -14.66 17.34 13.27
N GLU A 330 -15.88 17.01 13.63
CA GLU A 330 -17.12 17.56 13.10
C GLU A 330 -17.86 18.35 14.20
N GLU A 331 -18.88 19.10 13.84
CA GLU A 331 -19.69 19.85 14.81
C GLU A 331 -20.37 18.89 15.80
N GLY A 332 -20.22 19.14 17.08
CA GLY A 332 -20.74 18.27 18.16
C GLY A 332 -19.76 17.24 18.70
N ASP A 333 -18.61 17.03 18.06
CA ASP A 333 -17.57 16.15 18.58
C ASP A 333 -16.88 16.74 19.82
N ILE A 334 -16.48 15.86 20.74
CA ILE A 334 -15.61 16.25 21.85
C ILE A 334 -14.16 15.99 21.41
N VAL A 335 -13.36 17.05 21.36
CA VAL A 335 -11.92 16.97 21.06
C VAL A 335 -11.14 17.10 22.36
N LEU A 336 -10.36 16.08 22.68
CA LEU A 336 -9.39 16.10 23.76
C LEU A 336 -8.00 16.23 23.15
N GLU A 337 -7.25 17.24 23.58
CA GLU A 337 -5.94 17.55 23.00
C GLU A 337 -4.97 17.96 24.12
N GLU A 338 -3.77 17.40 24.08
CA GLU A 338 -2.70 17.66 25.03
C GLU A 338 -1.37 17.68 24.29
N GLU A 339 -0.56 18.70 24.57
CA GLU A 339 0.80 18.84 24.03
C GLU A 339 1.76 19.17 25.16
N ASP A 340 2.89 18.47 25.20
CA ASP A 340 4.03 18.78 26.06
C ASP A 340 5.33 18.84 25.23
N ALA A 341 6.45 19.08 25.84
CA ALA A 341 7.75 19.22 25.15
C ALA A 341 8.17 17.96 24.33
N HIS A 342 7.55 16.82 24.57
CA HIS A 342 7.98 15.53 23.98
C HIS A 342 6.84 14.74 23.35
N ASN A 343 5.58 15.10 23.65
CA ASN A 343 4.44 14.32 23.25
C ASN A 343 3.30 15.22 22.77
N TYR A 344 2.61 14.71 21.75
CA TYR A 344 1.33 15.25 21.31
C TYR A 344 0.28 14.15 21.33
N ARG A 345 -0.87 14.41 21.91
CA ARG A 345 -1.99 13.47 22.04
C ARG A 345 -3.28 14.16 21.66
N ARG A 346 -4.06 13.51 20.83
CA ARG A 346 -5.37 13.99 20.44
C ARG A 346 -6.35 12.84 20.33
N ALA A 347 -7.56 13.01 20.87
CA ALA A 347 -8.64 12.06 20.70
C ALA A 347 -9.92 12.80 20.28
N ILE A 348 -10.71 12.18 19.41
CA ILE A 348 -12.03 12.68 19.00
C ILE A 348 -13.05 11.65 19.47
N ILE A 349 -14.05 12.13 20.21
CA ILE A 349 -15.18 11.33 20.68
C ILE A 349 -16.42 11.83 19.94
N ARG A 350 -17.04 10.92 19.20
CA ARG A 350 -18.27 11.16 18.42
C ARG A 350 -19.34 10.21 18.92
N ASP A 351 -20.55 10.74 19.22
CA ASP A 351 -21.67 9.97 19.75
C ASP A 351 -21.30 9.09 20.97
N GLY A 352 -20.45 9.62 21.87
CA GLY A 352 -19.98 8.91 23.06
C GLY A 352 -19.00 7.78 22.80
N LYS A 353 -18.48 7.63 21.57
CA LYS A 353 -17.50 6.61 21.18
C LYS A 353 -16.21 7.25 20.68
N LEU A 354 -15.09 6.57 20.92
CA LEU A 354 -13.80 6.97 20.36
C LEU A 354 -13.84 6.84 18.82
N ASP A 355 -13.79 7.95 18.09
CA ASP A 355 -13.77 8.00 16.62
C ASP A 355 -12.35 8.00 16.08
N SER A 356 -11.47 8.80 16.67
CA SER A 356 -10.06 8.81 16.27
C SER A 356 -9.13 9.08 17.44
N ILE A 357 -7.88 8.63 17.27
CA ILE A 357 -6.78 8.90 18.21
C ILE A 357 -5.51 9.20 17.43
N LEU A 358 -4.77 10.19 17.87
CA LEU A 358 -3.46 10.55 17.36
C LEU A 358 -2.51 10.70 18.54
N LEU A 359 -1.46 9.90 18.54
CA LEU A 359 -0.42 9.91 19.58
C LEU A 359 0.93 10.07 18.90
N GLN A 360 1.74 11.05 19.30
CA GLN A 360 3.07 11.28 18.76
C GLN A 360 4.08 11.52 19.89
N GLY A 361 5.29 10.97 19.76
CA GLY A 361 6.37 11.12 20.73
C GLY A 361 6.64 9.84 21.53
N LYS A 362 6.89 9.94 22.83
CA LYS A 362 7.16 8.80 23.72
C LYS A 362 5.85 8.09 24.07
N ILE A 363 5.41 7.17 23.21
CA ILE A 363 4.11 6.52 23.33
C ILE A 363 4.26 5.14 23.99
N CYS A 364 3.94 5.05 25.27
CA CYS A 364 3.98 3.77 26.01
C CYS A 364 2.93 2.74 25.52
N LEU A 365 1.86 3.21 24.85
CA LEU A 365 0.74 2.37 24.37
C LEU A 365 1.04 1.57 23.10
N LEU A 366 2.17 1.81 22.42
CA LEU A 366 2.57 1.09 21.20
C LEU A 366 2.88 -0.39 21.44
N TYR A 367 3.21 -0.78 22.66
CA TYR A 367 3.52 -2.17 23.01
C TYR A 367 2.30 -3.09 23.02
N THR A 368 1.09 -2.57 22.95
CA THR A 368 -0.16 -3.35 22.99
C THR A 368 -0.73 -3.72 21.61
N SER A 369 -0.16 -3.19 20.54
CA SER A 369 -0.56 -3.50 19.15
C SER A 369 0.67 -3.54 18.26
N PRO A 370 1.36 -4.69 18.17
CA PRO A 370 2.52 -4.80 17.27
C PRO A 370 2.10 -4.51 15.83
N SER A 371 2.75 -3.53 15.23
CA SER A 371 2.64 -3.26 13.80
C SER A 371 3.35 -4.39 13.02
N PRO A 372 2.93 -4.74 11.80
CA PRO A 372 3.72 -5.59 10.92
C PRO A 372 5.14 -5.08 10.67
N ARG A 373 5.39 -3.78 10.91
CA ARG A 373 6.74 -3.17 10.92
C ARG A 373 7.58 -3.57 12.13
N ASP A 374 6.95 -3.99 13.21
CA ASP A 374 7.61 -4.34 14.48
C ASP A 374 7.75 -5.86 14.67
N MET A 375 7.11 -6.65 13.81
CA MET A 375 7.26 -8.10 13.78
C MET A 375 8.53 -8.46 13.02
N ARG A 376 9.64 -8.27 13.69
CA ARG A 376 11.07 -8.54 13.60
C ARG A 376 11.95 -7.33 13.70
#